data_32009707a434bb058318643ac3b10834
#
_entry.id   32009707a434bb058318643ac3b10834
#
_cell.length_a   1.000
_cell.length_b   1.000
_cell.length_c   1.000
_cell.angle_alpha   90.00
_cell.angle_beta   90.00
_cell.angle_gamma   90.00
#
_symmetry.space_group_name_H-M   'P 1'
#
loop_
_entity.id
_entity.type
_entity.pdbx_description
1 polymer ?
#
loop_
_entity_poly.entity_id
_entity_poly.type
_entity_poly.pdbx_seq_one_letter_code
_entity_poly.pdbx_strand_id
1 'polypeptide(L)'
;MCNVCLTSTLYYQQLLGLLGSLKGITSDKVASQCVLKSYMEGNIQIINKTDTQQLAQFAAHFVGKTDEQQACNSVTFIPFEENTPLQRAEWIKYLGVFANMEVRANQVYDAVKSNYMCLTKAAESKTTSFKPVVAWLDYNEGVWSFAKEPYKMKYVEDAGGENVDDSINKITYNISVPDDVDDFHAILCTVDVVIDETYIADPAQYTLATFLQNINVEDQSCFAFLTNQSVWRYDKRIQSSTATLDWLDGALSQPQLVLADLVEAFFPTGNYSTTYLRNLVKVEEVISINPQMCNRDSSTAMEPTIITCQ
;
A
#
# COMPACT_ATOMS: atom_id res chain seq x y z
N MET A 1 18.10 19.54 -3.84
CA MET A 1 16.69 19.57 -3.45
C MET A 1 15.87 18.95 -4.57
N CYS A 2 14.96 18.03 -4.24
CA CYS A 2 14.07 17.46 -5.24
C CYS A 2 13.01 18.49 -5.60
N ASN A 3 12.96 18.89 -6.85
CA ASN A 3 11.99 19.86 -7.31
C ASN A 3 10.89 19.22 -8.18
N VAL A 4 11.08 17.99 -8.67
CA VAL A 4 10.09 17.19 -9.40
C VAL A 4 10.16 15.75 -8.93
N CYS A 5 9.01 15.14 -8.63
CA CYS A 5 9.00 13.83 -8.02
C CYS A 5 7.93 12.90 -8.58
N LEU A 6 8.24 11.60 -8.56
CA LEU A 6 7.26 10.53 -8.67
C LEU A 6 6.31 10.57 -7.46
N THR A 7 5.07 10.14 -7.65
CA THR A 7 4.08 10.05 -6.58
C THR A 7 4.57 9.18 -5.41
N SER A 8 5.28 8.10 -5.70
CA SER A 8 5.87 7.20 -4.68
C SER A 8 6.90 7.85 -3.74
N THR A 9 7.45 9.03 -4.09
CA THR A 9 8.38 9.74 -3.20
C THR A 9 7.68 10.67 -2.21
N LEU A 10 6.41 10.99 -2.41
CA LEU A 10 5.73 12.10 -1.77
C LEU A 10 5.60 11.96 -0.25
N TYR A 11 5.35 10.78 0.25
CA TYR A 11 5.29 10.54 1.70
C TYR A 11 6.68 10.59 2.34
N TYR A 12 7.70 10.04 1.70
CA TYR A 12 9.08 10.15 2.18
C TYR A 12 9.54 11.62 2.29
N GLN A 13 9.19 12.44 1.28
CA GLN A 13 9.51 13.87 1.32
C GLN A 13 8.80 14.61 2.44
N GLN A 14 7.56 14.26 2.71
CA GLN A 14 6.83 14.83 3.83
C GLN A 14 7.45 14.44 5.19
N LEU A 15 7.88 13.18 5.34
CA LEU A 15 8.60 12.70 6.53
C LEU A 15 9.95 13.41 6.72
N LEU A 16 10.60 13.80 5.63
CA LEU A 16 11.84 14.59 5.65
C LEU A 16 11.62 16.11 5.82
N GLY A 17 10.36 16.59 5.77
CA GLY A 17 10.07 18.03 5.83
C GLY A 17 10.35 18.78 4.53
N LEU A 18 10.33 18.08 3.40
CA LEU A 18 10.71 18.62 2.08
C LEU A 18 9.51 19.08 1.23
N LEU A 19 8.28 19.05 1.75
CA LEU A 19 7.08 19.42 0.98
C LEU A 19 7.17 20.85 0.44
N GLY A 20 7.68 21.80 1.22
CA GLY A 20 7.87 23.18 0.76
C GLY A 20 8.89 23.35 -0.38
N SER A 21 9.79 22.37 -0.55
CA SER A 21 10.79 22.33 -1.62
C SER A 21 10.30 21.61 -2.88
N LEU A 22 9.21 20.87 -2.79
CA LEU A 22 8.57 20.19 -3.91
C LEU A 22 7.94 21.24 -4.85
N LYS A 23 8.33 21.24 -6.12
CA LYS A 23 7.83 22.19 -7.13
C LYS A 23 7.07 21.53 -8.27
N GLY A 24 7.28 20.24 -8.47
CA GLY A 24 6.61 19.50 -9.52
C GLY A 24 6.32 18.06 -9.16
N ILE A 25 5.23 17.54 -9.70
CA ILE A 25 4.84 16.11 -9.66
C ILE A 25 4.54 15.66 -11.09
N THR A 26 4.71 14.39 -11.37
CA THR A 26 4.51 13.85 -12.72
C THR A 26 3.08 13.39 -12.99
N SER A 27 2.21 13.45 -11.97
CA SER A 27 0.79 13.07 -12.07
C SER A 27 -0.03 13.79 -11.01
N ASP A 28 -1.29 14.09 -11.33
CA ASP A 28 -2.32 14.55 -10.37
C ASP A 28 -2.97 13.42 -9.56
N LYS A 29 -2.64 12.17 -9.91
CA LYS A 29 -3.07 11.00 -9.16
C LYS A 29 -2.26 10.89 -7.87
N VAL A 30 -2.67 11.65 -6.86
CA VAL A 30 -2.01 11.76 -5.56
C VAL A 30 -3.03 11.58 -4.46
N ALA A 31 -2.76 10.69 -3.50
CA ALA A 31 -3.63 10.45 -2.35
C ALA A 31 -3.15 11.19 -1.05
N SER A 32 -2.03 11.91 -1.10
CA SER A 32 -1.56 12.69 0.06
C SER A 32 -2.29 14.03 0.19
N GLN A 33 -3.00 14.24 1.31
CA GLN A 33 -3.79 15.46 1.56
C GLN A 33 -2.97 16.76 1.51
N CYS A 34 -1.73 16.75 2.03
CA CYS A 34 -0.92 17.96 2.04
C CYS A 34 -0.26 18.28 0.68
N VAL A 35 0.03 17.26 -0.12
CA VAL A 35 0.48 17.45 -1.50
C VAL A 35 -0.69 17.97 -2.35
N LEU A 36 -1.89 17.40 -2.21
CA LEU A 36 -3.10 17.89 -2.88
C LEU A 36 -3.38 19.34 -2.56
N LYS A 37 -3.26 19.75 -1.29
CA LYS A 37 -3.42 21.13 -0.86
C LYS A 37 -2.41 22.04 -1.56
N SER A 38 -1.12 21.69 -1.53
CA SER A 38 -0.07 22.47 -2.18
C SER A 38 -0.25 22.56 -3.70
N TYR A 39 -0.75 21.51 -4.33
CA TYR A 39 -1.07 21.49 -5.77
C TYR A 39 -2.24 22.44 -6.07
N MET A 40 -3.33 22.38 -5.32
CA MET A 40 -4.49 23.26 -5.52
C MET A 40 -4.18 24.74 -5.23
N GLU A 41 -3.25 25.03 -4.33
CA GLU A 41 -2.75 26.37 -4.04
C GLU A 41 -1.76 26.89 -5.09
N GLY A 42 -1.40 26.06 -6.10
CA GLY A 42 -0.47 26.41 -7.17
C GLY A 42 1.01 26.39 -6.77
N ASN A 43 1.34 25.87 -5.58
CA ASN A 43 2.72 25.76 -5.10
C ASN A 43 3.47 24.59 -5.77
N ILE A 44 2.75 23.62 -6.30
CA ILE A 44 3.23 22.43 -7.01
C ILE A 44 2.57 22.39 -8.38
N GLN A 45 3.34 22.06 -9.43
CA GLN A 45 2.87 21.98 -10.81
C GLN A 45 2.92 20.53 -11.32
N ILE A 46 2.05 20.20 -12.28
CA ILE A 46 2.20 18.97 -13.08
C ILE A 46 3.31 19.19 -14.09
N ILE A 47 4.29 18.30 -14.09
CA ILE A 47 5.47 18.36 -14.96
C ILE A 47 5.37 17.25 -16.00
N ASN A 48 5.57 17.62 -17.27
CA ASN A 48 5.71 16.64 -18.32
C ASN A 48 7.08 15.97 -18.21
N LYS A 49 7.10 14.70 -17.85
CA LYS A 49 8.34 13.91 -17.67
C LYS A 49 9.15 13.72 -18.97
N THR A 50 8.59 14.04 -20.13
CA THR A 50 9.30 14.01 -21.43
C THR A 50 9.83 15.37 -21.86
N ASP A 51 9.49 16.44 -21.15
CA ASP A 51 9.97 17.80 -21.45
C ASP A 51 11.31 18.06 -20.76
N THR A 52 12.40 17.81 -21.50
CA THR A 52 13.77 17.97 -21.01
C THR A 52 14.12 19.42 -20.65
N GLN A 53 13.52 20.41 -21.31
CA GLN A 53 13.76 21.83 -20.99
C GLN A 53 13.12 22.21 -19.67
N GLN A 54 11.91 21.71 -19.42
CA GLN A 54 11.22 21.89 -18.15
C GLN A 54 11.98 21.17 -17.02
N LEU A 55 12.39 19.93 -17.23
CA LEU A 55 13.12 19.12 -16.24
C LEU A 55 14.50 19.71 -15.90
N ALA A 56 15.19 20.34 -16.87
CA ALA A 56 16.51 20.97 -16.66
C ALA A 56 16.46 22.15 -15.66
N GLN A 57 15.30 22.73 -15.38
CA GLN A 57 15.13 23.82 -14.41
C GLN A 57 15.19 23.37 -12.95
N PHE A 58 15.14 22.06 -12.68
CA PHE A 58 15.12 21.49 -11.35
C PHE A 58 16.49 20.94 -10.95
N ALA A 59 16.82 21.03 -9.67
CA ALA A 59 18.08 20.50 -9.15
C ALA A 59 18.16 18.97 -9.24
N ALA A 60 17.03 18.28 -9.04
CA ALA A 60 16.90 16.84 -9.23
C ALA A 60 15.45 16.49 -9.59
N HIS A 61 15.26 15.44 -10.40
CA HIS A 61 13.98 14.79 -10.58
C HIS A 61 14.11 13.28 -10.35
N PHE A 62 13.18 12.73 -9.59
CA PHE A 62 13.14 11.29 -9.30
C PHE A 62 12.33 10.57 -10.36
N VAL A 63 12.89 9.49 -10.88
CA VAL A 63 12.36 8.70 -12.01
C VAL A 63 12.28 7.23 -11.65
N GLY A 64 11.33 6.51 -12.26
CA GLY A 64 11.27 5.05 -12.20
C GLY A 64 12.26 4.39 -13.15
N LYS A 65 12.38 3.07 -13.09
CA LYS A 65 13.29 2.27 -13.92
C LYS A 65 13.00 2.34 -15.42
N THR A 66 11.74 2.54 -15.80
CA THR A 66 11.29 2.57 -17.19
C THR A 66 11.46 3.94 -17.87
N ASP A 67 11.86 4.94 -17.11
CA ASP A 67 12.08 6.28 -17.66
C ASP A 67 13.48 6.32 -18.30
N GLU A 68 13.54 6.19 -19.63
CA GLU A 68 14.79 6.10 -20.42
C GLU A 68 15.62 7.40 -20.44
N GLN A 69 15.15 8.47 -19.85
CA GLN A 69 15.85 9.76 -19.92
C GLN A 69 16.96 9.90 -18.88
N GLN A 70 18.18 9.83 -19.34
CA GLN A 70 19.40 10.10 -18.58
C GLN A 70 19.80 11.58 -18.64
N ALA A 71 18.97 12.48 -18.12
CA ALA A 71 19.43 13.82 -17.82
C ALA A 71 20.38 13.80 -16.61
N CYS A 72 21.38 14.67 -16.57
CA CYS A 72 22.37 14.70 -15.47
C CYS A 72 21.76 14.91 -14.07
N ASN A 73 20.52 15.42 -14.00
CA ASN A 73 19.78 15.65 -12.78
C ASN A 73 18.68 14.58 -12.51
N SER A 74 18.67 13.49 -13.28
CA SER A 74 17.78 12.35 -13.05
C SER A 74 18.31 11.45 -11.94
N VAL A 75 17.43 11.03 -11.03
CA VAL A 75 17.74 10.17 -9.90
C VAL A 75 16.76 9.00 -9.88
N THR A 76 17.26 7.78 -10.02
CA THR A 76 16.40 6.59 -10.00
C THR A 76 15.88 6.32 -8.59
N PHE A 77 14.57 6.15 -8.46
CA PHE A 77 13.88 5.85 -7.19
C PHE A 77 12.88 4.71 -7.38
N ILE A 78 13.22 3.53 -6.88
CA ILE A 78 12.52 2.26 -7.18
C ILE A 78 12.27 1.41 -5.90
N PRO A 79 11.66 1.95 -4.85
CA PRO A 79 11.40 1.21 -3.62
C PRO A 79 10.54 -0.05 -3.82
N PHE A 80 9.74 -0.10 -4.90
CA PHE A 80 8.87 -1.27 -5.14
C PHE A 80 9.63 -2.52 -5.57
N GLU A 81 10.90 -2.41 -5.99
CA GLU A 81 11.73 -3.56 -6.34
C GLU A 81 12.27 -4.28 -5.10
N GLU A 82 12.16 -3.67 -3.93
CA GLU A 82 12.59 -4.30 -2.68
C GLU A 82 11.61 -5.38 -2.22
N ASN A 83 12.17 -6.47 -1.72
CA ASN A 83 11.46 -7.68 -1.37
C ASN A 83 10.84 -7.67 0.03
N THR A 84 11.18 -6.68 0.87
CA THR A 84 10.62 -6.59 2.22
C THR A 84 10.07 -5.20 2.52
N PRO A 85 9.05 -5.11 3.40
CA PRO A 85 8.45 -3.84 3.77
C PRO A 85 9.46 -2.83 4.35
N LEU A 86 10.38 -3.28 5.19
CA LEU A 86 11.39 -2.42 5.81
C LEU A 86 12.44 -1.94 4.81
N GLN A 87 12.83 -2.75 3.81
CA GLN A 87 13.72 -2.32 2.74
C GLN A 87 13.05 -1.21 1.90
N ARG A 88 11.76 -1.32 1.61
CA ARG A 88 11.00 -0.25 0.94
C ARG A 88 11.03 1.05 1.73
N ALA A 89 10.75 1.00 3.03
CA ALA A 89 10.81 2.18 3.90
C ALA A 89 12.21 2.78 4.01
N GLU A 90 13.27 1.98 3.91
CA GLU A 90 14.67 2.42 4.03
C GLU A 90 15.09 3.39 2.91
N TRP A 91 14.39 3.43 1.79
CA TRP A 91 14.62 4.39 0.72
C TRP A 91 14.52 5.86 1.16
N ILE A 92 13.93 6.13 2.32
CA ILE A 92 13.99 7.48 2.93
C ILE A 92 15.41 7.95 3.16
N LYS A 93 16.35 7.05 3.48
CA LYS A 93 17.76 7.38 3.69
C LYS A 93 18.41 7.84 2.37
N TYR A 94 18.06 7.17 1.27
CA TYR A 94 18.52 7.56 -0.06
C TYR A 94 18.05 8.98 -0.43
N LEU A 95 16.78 9.31 -0.20
CA LEU A 95 16.27 10.67 -0.39
C LEU A 95 16.94 11.66 0.56
N GLY A 96 17.23 11.27 1.77
CA GLY A 96 17.90 12.10 2.78
C GLY A 96 19.26 12.60 2.33
N VAL A 97 20.05 11.77 1.62
CA VAL A 97 21.36 12.15 1.06
C VAL A 97 21.25 13.33 0.07
N PHE A 98 20.26 13.29 -0.83
CA PHE A 98 20.07 14.37 -1.82
C PHE A 98 19.60 15.69 -1.21
N ALA A 99 19.03 15.65 -0.02
CA ALA A 99 18.48 16.80 0.67
C ALA A 99 19.36 17.30 1.84
N ASN A 100 20.49 16.65 2.12
CA ASN A 100 21.31 16.86 3.31
C ASN A 100 20.49 16.70 4.61
N MET A 101 19.64 15.67 4.63
CA MET A 101 18.70 15.34 5.73
C MET A 101 18.96 13.95 6.31
N GLU A 102 20.20 13.47 6.24
CA GLU A 102 20.58 12.09 6.66
C GLU A 102 20.22 11.82 8.11
N VAL A 103 20.42 12.80 8.98
CA VAL A 103 20.08 12.67 10.41
C VAL A 103 18.57 12.43 10.57
N ARG A 104 17.74 13.23 9.92
CA ARG A 104 16.27 13.10 9.95
C ARG A 104 15.83 11.78 9.32
N ALA A 105 16.41 11.41 8.19
CA ALA A 105 16.08 10.18 7.48
C ALA A 105 16.35 8.94 8.36
N ASN A 106 17.49 8.90 9.05
CA ASN A 106 17.80 7.83 9.97
C ASN A 106 16.84 7.81 11.16
N GLN A 107 16.54 8.96 11.79
CA GLN A 107 15.59 9.05 12.89
C GLN A 107 14.20 8.51 12.53
N VAL A 108 13.67 8.91 11.34
CA VAL A 108 12.37 8.45 10.86
C VAL A 108 12.40 6.93 10.60
N TYR A 109 13.42 6.46 9.88
CA TYR A 109 13.54 5.03 9.58
C TYR A 109 13.65 4.18 10.85
N ASP A 110 14.48 4.61 11.82
CA ASP A 110 14.66 3.88 13.07
C ASP A 110 13.37 3.84 13.90
N ALA A 111 12.58 4.91 13.91
CA ALA A 111 11.28 4.95 14.56
C ALA A 111 10.28 4.00 13.88
N VAL A 112 10.19 4.03 12.56
CA VAL A 112 9.35 3.13 11.74
C VAL A 112 9.75 1.67 11.97
N LYS A 113 11.04 1.36 11.85
CA LYS A 113 11.59 0.02 12.05
C LYS A 113 11.33 -0.51 13.46
N SER A 114 11.57 0.31 14.47
CA SER A 114 11.34 -0.09 15.87
C SER A 114 9.88 -0.41 16.12
N ASN A 115 8.96 0.39 15.57
CA ASN A 115 7.52 0.16 15.70
C ASN A 115 7.08 -1.07 14.92
N TYR A 116 7.56 -1.25 13.69
CA TYR A 116 7.30 -2.44 12.88
C TYR A 116 7.72 -3.72 13.62
N MET A 117 8.94 -3.77 14.13
CA MET A 117 9.47 -4.94 14.88
C MET A 117 8.71 -5.19 16.18
N CYS A 118 8.22 -4.13 16.83
CA CYS A 118 7.37 -4.27 18.02
C CYS A 118 6.05 -4.94 17.67
N LEU A 119 5.39 -4.51 16.59
CA LEU A 119 4.14 -5.11 16.09
C LEU A 119 4.33 -6.57 15.65
N THR A 120 5.43 -6.90 14.97
CA THR A 120 5.78 -8.29 14.62
C THR A 120 5.83 -9.19 15.87
N LYS A 121 6.53 -8.72 16.94
CA LYS A 121 6.59 -9.48 18.19
C LYS A 121 5.22 -9.62 18.87
N ALA A 122 4.39 -8.58 18.81
CA ALA A 122 3.03 -8.64 19.33
C ALA A 122 2.18 -9.67 18.55
N ALA A 123 2.32 -9.72 17.22
CA ALA A 123 1.67 -10.72 16.37
C ALA A 123 2.16 -12.15 16.69
N GLU A 124 3.47 -12.36 16.82
CA GLU A 124 4.05 -13.67 17.19
C GLU A 124 3.46 -14.21 18.49
N SER A 125 3.16 -13.35 19.46
CA SER A 125 2.55 -13.76 20.73
C SER A 125 1.12 -14.30 20.58
N LYS A 126 0.42 -13.97 19.50
CA LYS A 126 -0.96 -14.39 19.20
C LYS A 126 -1.00 -15.72 18.43
N THR A 127 0.10 -16.15 17.84
CA THR A 127 0.19 -17.31 16.94
C THR A 127 0.50 -18.65 17.62
N THR A 128 0.40 -18.73 18.95
CA THR A 128 0.79 -19.93 19.72
C THR A 128 -0.09 -21.15 19.45
N SER A 129 -1.33 -20.98 19.00
CA SER A 129 -2.28 -22.06 18.76
C SER A 129 -2.87 -22.08 17.34
N PHE A 130 -2.81 -20.98 16.61
CA PHE A 130 -3.42 -20.84 15.30
C PHE A 130 -2.70 -19.77 14.47
N LYS A 131 -2.48 -20.08 13.20
CA LYS A 131 -2.01 -19.12 12.19
C LYS A 131 -3.03 -19.06 11.06
N PRO A 132 -3.65 -17.92 10.80
CA PRO A 132 -4.60 -17.81 9.69
C PRO A 132 -3.89 -17.98 8.37
N VAL A 133 -4.47 -18.77 7.45
CA VAL A 133 -4.04 -18.87 6.06
C VAL A 133 -4.58 -17.68 5.29
N VAL A 134 -3.70 -16.95 4.61
CA VAL A 134 -4.00 -15.68 3.96
C VAL A 134 -3.80 -15.77 2.46
N ALA A 135 -4.80 -15.36 1.70
CA ALA A 135 -4.72 -15.22 0.25
C ALA A 135 -4.79 -13.74 -0.18
N TRP A 136 -3.79 -13.29 -0.95
CA TRP A 136 -3.88 -12.05 -1.73
C TRP A 136 -4.37 -12.41 -3.11
N LEU A 137 -5.49 -11.81 -3.53
CA LEU A 137 -6.20 -12.15 -4.76
C LEU A 137 -6.37 -10.93 -5.66
N ASP A 138 -6.23 -11.14 -6.96
CA ASP A 138 -6.57 -10.17 -8.00
C ASP A 138 -7.46 -10.81 -9.06
N TYR A 139 -8.52 -10.11 -9.45
CA TYR A 139 -9.43 -10.53 -10.51
C TYR A 139 -9.35 -9.58 -11.69
N ASN A 140 -9.08 -10.15 -12.85
CA ASN A 140 -9.04 -9.40 -14.10
C ASN A 140 -9.73 -10.18 -15.23
N GLU A 141 -10.82 -9.61 -15.78
CA GLU A 141 -11.52 -10.12 -16.95
C GLU A 141 -11.81 -11.64 -16.93
N GLY A 142 -12.32 -12.14 -15.81
CA GLY A 142 -12.68 -13.56 -15.66
C GLY A 142 -11.54 -14.46 -15.19
N VAL A 143 -10.40 -13.91 -14.82
CA VAL A 143 -9.26 -14.66 -14.32
C VAL A 143 -8.89 -14.18 -12.90
N TRP A 144 -8.91 -15.10 -11.95
CA TRP A 144 -8.34 -14.90 -10.62
C TRP A 144 -6.86 -15.23 -10.62
N SER A 145 -6.08 -14.47 -9.86
CA SER A 145 -4.67 -14.75 -9.59
C SER A 145 -4.34 -14.60 -8.12
N PHE A 146 -3.39 -15.43 -7.64
CA PHE A 146 -2.76 -15.24 -6.34
C PHE A 146 -1.57 -14.29 -6.51
N ALA A 147 -1.59 -13.19 -5.79
CA ALA A 147 -0.44 -12.28 -5.72
C ALA A 147 0.63 -12.88 -4.80
N LYS A 148 1.82 -13.15 -5.36
CA LYS A 148 2.95 -13.80 -4.66
C LYS A 148 4.19 -12.89 -4.61
N GLU A 149 4.03 -11.56 -4.59
CA GLU A 149 5.15 -10.65 -4.44
C GLU A 149 5.80 -10.83 -3.06
N PRO A 150 7.14 -10.97 -3.01
CA PRO A 150 7.85 -11.31 -1.77
C PRO A 150 7.53 -10.38 -0.58
N TYR A 151 7.33 -9.08 -0.82
CA TYR A 151 7.02 -8.14 0.26
C TYR A 151 5.62 -8.38 0.87
N LYS A 152 4.64 -8.84 0.09
CA LYS A 152 3.30 -9.20 0.57
C LYS A 152 3.36 -10.48 1.41
N MET A 153 4.08 -11.47 0.90
CA MET A 153 4.32 -12.71 1.64
C MET A 153 4.99 -12.41 2.99
N LYS A 154 5.99 -11.50 2.97
CA LYS A 154 6.67 -11.06 4.20
C LYS A 154 5.75 -10.33 5.18
N TYR A 155 4.83 -9.51 4.70
CA TYR A 155 3.81 -8.89 5.55
C TYR A 155 2.92 -9.93 6.26
N VAL A 156 2.49 -10.97 5.53
CA VAL A 156 1.67 -12.05 6.12
C VAL A 156 2.42 -12.76 7.23
N GLU A 157 3.68 -13.14 6.99
CA GLU A 157 4.54 -13.78 8.00
C GLU A 157 4.73 -12.88 9.22
N ASP A 158 5.08 -11.61 9.02
CA ASP A 158 5.37 -10.64 10.08
C ASP A 158 4.11 -10.28 10.90
N ALA A 159 2.92 -10.39 10.29
CA ALA A 159 1.64 -10.24 10.96
C ALA A 159 1.16 -11.53 11.66
N GLY A 160 1.94 -12.62 11.61
CA GLY A 160 1.63 -13.88 12.26
C GLY A 160 0.70 -14.81 11.48
N GLY A 161 0.46 -14.53 10.20
CA GLY A 161 -0.28 -15.41 9.28
C GLY A 161 0.61 -16.43 8.59
N GLU A 162 -0.03 -17.24 7.77
CA GLU A 162 0.59 -18.21 6.86
C GLU A 162 0.12 -17.92 5.43
N ASN A 163 1.03 -17.93 4.48
CA ASN A 163 0.68 -17.76 3.07
C ASN A 163 0.04 -19.04 2.53
N VAL A 164 -0.80 -18.90 1.49
CA VAL A 164 -1.27 -20.06 0.72
C VAL A 164 -0.07 -20.90 0.29
N ASP A 165 -0.23 -22.23 0.38
CA ASP A 165 0.84 -23.20 0.17
C ASP A 165 1.66 -22.95 -1.11
N ASP A 166 2.96 -22.81 -0.96
CA ASP A 166 3.90 -22.56 -2.05
C ASP A 166 4.02 -23.75 -3.03
N SER A 167 3.58 -24.96 -2.64
CA SER A 167 3.50 -26.10 -3.55
C SER A 167 2.44 -25.93 -4.66
N ILE A 168 1.51 -24.99 -4.48
CA ILE A 168 0.53 -24.60 -5.50
C ILE A 168 1.25 -23.81 -6.58
N ASN A 169 1.66 -24.49 -7.65
CA ASN A 169 2.40 -23.87 -8.76
C ASN A 169 1.49 -23.09 -9.72
N LYS A 170 0.20 -23.41 -9.78
CA LYS A 170 -0.78 -22.70 -10.59
C LYS A 170 -1.21 -21.42 -9.83
N ILE A 171 -0.98 -20.27 -10.43
CA ILE A 171 -1.27 -18.97 -9.82
C ILE A 171 -2.46 -18.25 -10.45
N THR A 172 -2.99 -18.77 -11.59
CA THR A 172 -4.12 -18.16 -12.32
C THR A 172 -5.22 -19.17 -12.59
N TYR A 173 -6.48 -18.73 -12.45
CA TYR A 173 -7.67 -19.55 -12.55
C TYR A 173 -8.73 -18.83 -13.36
N ASN A 174 -9.17 -19.42 -14.49
CA ASN A 174 -10.17 -18.82 -15.35
C ASN A 174 -11.58 -19.32 -14.96
N ILE A 175 -12.47 -18.42 -14.56
CA ILE A 175 -13.84 -18.75 -14.14
C ILE A 175 -14.72 -19.37 -15.26
N SER A 176 -14.28 -19.30 -16.52
CA SER A 176 -14.97 -19.95 -17.64
C SER A 176 -14.56 -21.41 -17.84
N VAL A 177 -13.56 -21.91 -17.07
CA VAL A 177 -13.06 -23.28 -17.13
C VAL A 177 -13.47 -23.99 -15.84
N PRO A 178 -14.37 -25.01 -15.90
CA PRO A 178 -14.89 -25.67 -14.69
C PRO A 178 -13.80 -26.22 -13.77
N ASP A 179 -12.79 -26.92 -14.32
CA ASP A 179 -11.68 -27.48 -13.53
C ASP A 179 -10.88 -26.39 -12.81
N ASP A 180 -10.72 -25.18 -13.43
CA ASP A 180 -10.04 -24.04 -12.80
C ASP A 180 -10.86 -23.49 -11.64
N VAL A 181 -12.19 -23.45 -11.78
CA VAL A 181 -13.12 -22.99 -10.74
C VAL A 181 -13.07 -23.94 -9.55
N ASP A 182 -13.14 -25.25 -9.80
CA ASP A 182 -13.10 -26.27 -8.76
C ASP A 182 -11.76 -26.24 -7.99
N ASP A 183 -10.64 -26.15 -8.71
CA ASP A 183 -9.30 -26.02 -8.11
C ASP A 183 -9.19 -24.75 -7.25
N PHE A 184 -9.66 -23.61 -7.78
CA PHE A 184 -9.62 -22.32 -7.08
C PHE A 184 -10.47 -22.35 -5.82
N HIS A 185 -11.69 -22.87 -5.90
CA HIS A 185 -12.57 -22.99 -4.74
C HIS A 185 -11.99 -23.95 -3.70
N ALA A 186 -11.39 -25.08 -4.11
CA ALA A 186 -10.73 -26.01 -3.19
C ALA A 186 -9.62 -25.31 -2.38
N ILE A 187 -8.82 -24.44 -3.02
CA ILE A 187 -7.80 -23.65 -2.33
C ILE A 187 -8.47 -22.64 -1.38
N LEU A 188 -9.50 -21.92 -1.85
CA LEU A 188 -10.20 -20.93 -1.02
C LEU A 188 -10.87 -21.56 0.22
N CYS A 189 -11.25 -22.84 0.19
CA CYS A 189 -11.76 -23.56 1.37
C CYS A 189 -10.69 -23.75 2.47
N THR A 190 -9.41 -23.54 2.17
CA THR A 190 -8.31 -23.57 3.14
C THR A 190 -7.91 -22.20 3.68
N VAL A 191 -8.52 -21.12 3.17
CA VAL A 191 -8.14 -19.72 3.45
C VAL A 191 -9.02 -19.15 4.57
N ASP A 192 -8.38 -18.52 5.54
CA ASP A 192 -9.05 -17.85 6.67
C ASP A 192 -9.25 -16.35 6.44
N VAL A 193 -8.37 -15.73 5.65
CA VAL A 193 -8.36 -14.29 5.37
C VAL A 193 -8.10 -14.05 3.89
N VAL A 194 -8.95 -13.25 3.26
CA VAL A 194 -8.76 -12.79 1.88
C VAL A 194 -8.43 -11.31 1.86
N ILE A 195 -7.41 -10.94 1.09
CA ILE A 195 -7.10 -9.56 0.73
C ILE A 195 -7.26 -9.43 -0.78
N ASP A 196 -8.31 -8.75 -1.20
CA ASP A 196 -8.68 -8.59 -2.61
C ASP A 196 -8.09 -7.28 -3.16
N GLU A 197 -7.26 -7.41 -4.17
CA GLU A 197 -6.56 -6.31 -4.86
C GLU A 197 -7.21 -5.93 -6.20
N THR A 198 -8.32 -6.55 -6.54
CA THR A 198 -9.00 -6.34 -7.82
C THR A 198 -9.15 -4.87 -8.16
N TYR A 199 -8.61 -4.48 -9.31
CA TYR A 199 -8.74 -3.10 -9.78
C TYR A 199 -10.18 -2.79 -10.16
N ILE A 200 -10.67 -1.65 -9.71
CA ILE A 200 -11.94 -1.07 -10.13
C ILE A 200 -11.81 0.46 -10.24
N ALA A 201 -12.47 1.02 -11.26
CA ALA A 201 -12.42 2.46 -11.49
C ALA A 201 -13.06 3.30 -10.36
N ASP A 202 -14.06 2.76 -9.66
CA ASP A 202 -14.67 3.36 -8.49
C ASP A 202 -14.64 2.38 -7.31
N PRO A 203 -13.62 2.44 -6.46
CA PRO A 203 -13.48 1.54 -5.31
C PRO A 203 -14.66 1.59 -4.33
N ALA A 204 -15.39 2.71 -4.25
CA ALA A 204 -16.54 2.84 -3.36
C ALA A 204 -17.71 1.94 -3.77
N GLN A 205 -17.79 1.55 -5.05
CA GLN A 205 -18.82 0.67 -5.57
C GLN A 205 -18.48 -0.83 -5.41
N TYR A 206 -17.25 -1.15 -5.02
CA TYR A 206 -16.86 -2.54 -4.82
C TYR A 206 -17.36 -3.05 -3.46
N THR A 207 -18.21 -4.06 -3.50
CA THR A 207 -18.87 -4.64 -2.33
C THR A 207 -18.54 -6.12 -2.18
N LEU A 208 -18.93 -6.72 -1.04
CA LEU A 208 -18.87 -8.16 -0.85
C LEU A 208 -19.66 -8.90 -1.95
N ALA A 209 -20.81 -8.37 -2.36
CA ALA A 209 -21.61 -9.00 -3.43
C ALA A 209 -20.83 -9.03 -4.76
N THR A 210 -20.09 -7.98 -5.09
CA THR A 210 -19.22 -7.94 -6.28
C THR A 210 -18.12 -9.00 -6.20
N PHE A 211 -17.46 -9.10 -5.04
CA PHE A 211 -16.44 -10.11 -4.79
C PHE A 211 -17.00 -11.54 -4.95
N LEU A 212 -18.15 -11.85 -4.34
CA LEU A 212 -18.80 -13.15 -4.42
C LEU A 212 -19.27 -13.49 -5.84
N GLN A 213 -19.76 -12.49 -6.57
CA GLN A 213 -20.12 -12.66 -7.99
C GLN A 213 -18.90 -13.02 -8.84
N ASN A 214 -17.76 -12.37 -8.60
CA ASN A 214 -16.52 -12.64 -9.31
C ASN A 214 -15.93 -14.03 -8.97
N ILE A 215 -16.10 -14.54 -7.73
CA ILE A 215 -15.70 -15.90 -7.37
C ILE A 215 -16.56 -16.95 -8.09
N ASN A 216 -17.78 -16.59 -8.49
CA ASN A 216 -18.72 -17.48 -9.19
C ASN A 216 -19.03 -18.76 -8.40
N VAL A 217 -19.38 -18.61 -7.11
CA VAL A 217 -19.65 -19.74 -6.20
C VAL A 217 -21.11 -19.75 -5.77
N GLU A 218 -21.76 -20.93 -5.83
CA GLU A 218 -23.12 -21.17 -5.32
C GLU A 218 -23.11 -21.58 -3.84
N ASP A 219 -22.24 -22.52 -3.46
CA ASP A 219 -22.08 -22.98 -2.07
C ASP A 219 -20.85 -22.35 -1.42
N GLN A 220 -21.09 -21.51 -0.41
CA GLN A 220 -20.08 -20.78 0.34
C GLN A 220 -19.75 -21.43 1.70
N SER A 221 -20.27 -22.60 1.99
CA SER A 221 -20.24 -23.22 3.32
C SER A 221 -18.83 -23.55 3.82
N CYS A 222 -17.87 -23.79 2.89
CA CYS A 222 -16.47 -24.06 3.24
C CYS A 222 -15.61 -22.82 3.45
N PHE A 223 -16.07 -21.61 3.07
CA PHE A 223 -15.23 -20.41 3.12
C PHE A 223 -15.14 -19.81 4.52
N ALA A 224 -14.07 -20.18 5.24
CA ALA A 224 -13.82 -19.68 6.59
C ALA A 224 -13.73 -18.15 6.64
N PHE A 225 -13.14 -17.51 5.64
CA PHE A 225 -13.02 -16.04 5.56
C PHE A 225 -14.38 -15.31 5.54
N LEU A 226 -15.47 -15.95 5.06
CA LEU A 226 -16.81 -15.36 5.14
C LEU A 226 -17.38 -15.49 6.56
N THR A 227 -17.26 -16.68 7.17
CA THR A 227 -17.71 -16.94 8.54
C THR A 227 -16.95 -16.07 9.56
N ASN A 228 -15.64 -15.89 9.34
CA ASN A 228 -14.76 -15.06 10.17
C ASN A 228 -14.88 -13.56 9.85
N GLN A 229 -15.72 -13.18 8.88
CA GLN A 229 -15.85 -11.80 8.39
C GLN A 229 -14.51 -11.19 7.97
N SER A 230 -13.69 -11.92 7.22
CA SER A 230 -12.30 -11.55 6.92
C SER A 230 -12.02 -11.45 5.42
N VAL A 231 -12.86 -10.64 4.72
CA VAL A 231 -12.62 -10.22 3.34
C VAL A 231 -12.25 -8.74 3.35
N TRP A 232 -11.03 -8.44 2.94
CA TRP A 232 -10.41 -7.13 3.05
C TRP A 232 -9.97 -6.59 1.70
N ARG A 233 -9.89 -5.25 1.59
CA ARG A 233 -9.30 -4.53 0.45
C ARG A 233 -8.42 -3.39 0.95
N TYR A 234 -7.36 -3.05 0.20
CA TYR A 234 -6.46 -1.94 0.54
C TYR A 234 -6.94 -0.58 0.00
N ASP A 235 -8.24 -0.44 -0.23
CA ASP A 235 -8.89 0.74 -0.78
C ASP A 235 -9.66 1.58 0.26
N LYS A 236 -9.32 1.46 1.55
CA LYS A 236 -9.99 2.21 2.61
C LYS A 236 -9.86 3.72 2.45
N ARG A 237 -8.70 4.19 1.97
CA ARG A 237 -8.41 5.61 1.79
C ARG A 237 -8.11 5.91 0.33
N ILE A 238 -8.92 6.75 -0.27
CA ILE A 238 -8.80 7.13 -1.68
C ILE A 238 -8.92 8.65 -1.87
N GLN A 239 -8.25 9.16 -2.87
CA GLN A 239 -8.54 10.48 -3.41
C GLN A 239 -9.68 10.32 -4.45
N SER A 240 -10.89 10.75 -4.10
CA SER A 240 -12.11 10.38 -4.82
C SER A 240 -12.20 10.90 -6.25
N SER A 241 -11.61 12.07 -6.57
CA SER A 241 -11.70 12.62 -7.92
C SER A 241 -10.86 11.87 -8.96
N THR A 242 -9.83 11.13 -8.53
CA THR A 242 -8.95 10.34 -9.40
C THR A 242 -8.95 8.85 -9.07
N ALA A 243 -9.76 8.44 -8.07
CA ALA A 243 -9.78 7.08 -7.51
C ALA A 243 -8.38 6.56 -7.10
N THR A 244 -7.48 7.46 -6.71
CA THR A 244 -6.10 7.10 -6.34
C THR A 244 -6.07 6.55 -4.92
N LEU A 245 -5.51 5.36 -4.77
CA LEU A 245 -5.37 4.68 -3.49
C LEU A 245 -4.20 5.25 -2.67
N ASP A 246 -4.43 5.57 -1.41
CA ASP A 246 -3.38 5.98 -0.45
C ASP A 246 -2.36 4.87 -0.18
N TRP A 247 -2.80 3.62 -0.28
CA TRP A 247 -1.94 2.44 -0.18
C TRP A 247 -0.70 2.52 -1.08
N LEU A 248 -0.84 2.93 -2.34
CA LEU A 248 0.24 2.89 -3.32
C LEU A 248 1.43 3.79 -2.95
N ASP A 249 1.17 4.88 -2.24
CA ASP A 249 2.19 5.85 -1.86
C ASP A 249 2.52 5.79 -0.36
N GLY A 250 1.51 5.71 0.50
CA GLY A 250 1.67 5.79 1.95
C GLY A 250 2.29 4.56 2.59
N ALA A 251 1.87 3.36 2.14
CA ALA A 251 2.32 2.09 2.69
C ALA A 251 3.83 1.83 2.49
N LEU A 252 4.44 2.41 1.44
CA LEU A 252 5.86 2.27 1.17
C LEU A 252 6.73 2.86 2.27
N SER A 253 6.36 4.03 2.75
CA SER A 253 7.16 4.81 3.72
C SER A 253 6.86 4.47 5.18
N GLN A 254 5.67 3.93 5.45
CA GLN A 254 5.19 3.61 6.80
C GLN A 254 4.59 2.19 6.87
N PRO A 255 5.42 1.14 6.66
CA PRO A 255 4.96 -0.24 6.63
C PRO A 255 4.38 -0.74 7.95
N GLN A 256 4.68 -0.08 9.09
CA GLN A 256 4.10 -0.41 10.39
C GLN A 256 2.57 -0.22 10.40
N LEU A 257 2.03 0.71 9.59
CA LEU A 257 0.59 0.91 9.48
C LEU A 257 -0.08 -0.27 8.78
N VAL A 258 0.54 -0.77 7.71
CA VAL A 258 0.07 -1.98 7.01
C VAL A 258 0.13 -3.19 7.93
N LEU A 259 1.23 -3.34 8.67
CA LEU A 259 1.40 -4.45 9.60
C LEU A 259 0.33 -4.42 10.70
N ALA A 260 0.02 -3.25 11.26
CA ALA A 260 -1.06 -3.10 12.24
C ALA A 260 -2.44 -3.47 11.66
N ASP A 261 -2.71 -3.05 10.42
CA ASP A 261 -3.93 -3.41 9.68
C ASP A 261 -4.06 -4.93 9.53
N LEU A 262 -2.97 -5.61 9.14
CA LEU A 262 -2.95 -7.05 8.97
C LEU A 262 -3.07 -7.81 10.30
N VAL A 263 -2.42 -7.32 11.37
CA VAL A 263 -2.57 -7.91 12.71
C VAL A 263 -4.03 -7.84 13.17
N GLU A 264 -4.72 -6.72 12.93
CA GLU A 264 -6.16 -6.61 13.25
C GLU A 264 -7.03 -7.49 12.36
N ALA A 265 -6.66 -7.64 11.08
CA ALA A 265 -7.39 -8.52 10.15
C ALA A 265 -7.25 -10.00 10.52
N PHE A 266 -6.08 -10.41 11.01
CA PHE A 266 -5.77 -11.80 11.37
C PHE A 266 -6.25 -12.16 12.78
N PHE A 267 -6.13 -11.22 13.69
CA PHE A 267 -6.47 -11.37 15.12
C PHE A 267 -7.35 -10.20 15.57
N PRO A 268 -8.65 -10.18 15.20
CA PRO A 268 -9.53 -9.03 15.45
C PRO A 268 -9.76 -8.82 16.95
N THR A 269 -8.99 -7.90 17.52
CA THR A 269 -9.06 -7.52 18.94
C THR A 269 -9.76 -6.20 19.17
N GLY A 270 -9.90 -5.39 18.13
CA GLY A 270 -10.33 -3.98 18.22
C GLY A 270 -9.24 -3.04 18.75
N ASN A 271 -8.00 -3.54 18.91
CA ASN A 271 -6.88 -2.74 19.40
C ASN A 271 -6.31 -1.82 18.33
N TYR A 272 -6.44 -2.20 17.07
CA TYR A 272 -5.93 -1.42 15.93
C TYR A 272 -7.07 -0.96 15.03
N SER A 273 -7.15 0.34 14.80
CA SER A 273 -8.00 0.88 13.73
C SER A 273 -7.22 0.79 12.41
N THR A 274 -7.81 0.15 11.39
CA THR A 274 -7.14 -0.01 10.10
C THR A 274 -6.97 1.32 9.38
N THR A 275 -5.79 1.50 8.77
CA THR A 275 -5.44 2.68 7.97
C THR A 275 -5.77 2.49 6.50
N TYR A 276 -5.32 1.38 5.93
CA TYR A 276 -5.42 1.09 4.49
C TYR A 276 -6.45 0.00 4.18
N LEU A 277 -6.63 -0.96 5.10
CA LEU A 277 -7.52 -2.10 4.88
C LEU A 277 -8.97 -1.76 5.25
N ARG A 278 -9.88 -2.07 4.32
CA ARG A 278 -11.34 -1.95 4.45
C ARG A 278 -11.97 -3.33 4.47
N ASN A 279 -12.83 -3.61 5.44
CA ASN A 279 -13.53 -4.89 5.56
C ASN A 279 -14.84 -4.86 4.75
N LEU A 280 -14.95 -5.71 3.73
CA LEU A 280 -16.14 -5.80 2.89
C LEU A 280 -17.33 -6.45 3.59
N VAL A 281 -17.08 -7.45 4.44
CA VAL A 281 -18.16 -8.18 5.14
C VAL A 281 -18.83 -7.28 6.18
N LYS A 282 -18.03 -6.41 6.83
CA LYS A 282 -18.53 -5.41 7.78
C LYS A 282 -19.10 -4.15 7.12
N VAL A 283 -19.12 -4.12 5.79
CA VAL A 283 -19.64 -2.99 5.00
C VAL A 283 -18.95 -1.67 5.39
N GLU A 284 -17.64 -1.71 5.62
CA GLU A 284 -16.89 -0.49 5.91
C GLU A 284 -16.86 0.43 4.68
N GLU A 285 -16.97 1.73 4.91
CA GLU A 285 -16.96 2.73 3.87
C GLU A 285 -15.53 3.15 3.48
N VAL A 286 -15.40 3.68 2.27
CA VAL A 286 -14.19 4.32 1.78
C VAL A 286 -14.06 5.73 2.36
N ILE A 287 -12.87 6.09 2.82
CA ILE A 287 -12.56 7.42 3.32
C ILE A 287 -12.02 8.27 2.18
N SER A 288 -12.76 9.32 1.82
CA SER A 288 -12.34 10.27 0.79
C SER A 288 -11.28 11.23 1.32
N ILE A 289 -10.07 11.14 0.74
CA ILE A 289 -8.98 12.08 1.03
C ILE A 289 -9.22 13.37 0.26
N ASN A 290 -9.07 14.49 0.97
CA ASN A 290 -9.20 15.82 0.41
C ASN A 290 -8.16 16.80 0.99
N PRO A 291 -7.91 17.95 0.34
CA PRO A 291 -6.91 18.92 0.77
C PRO A 291 -7.16 19.54 2.16
N GLN A 292 -8.43 19.63 2.58
CA GLN A 292 -8.83 20.20 3.87
C GLN A 292 -8.39 19.34 5.06
N MET A 293 -8.09 18.07 4.83
CA MET A 293 -7.55 17.16 5.85
C MET A 293 -6.08 17.45 6.19
N CYS A 294 -5.38 18.28 5.38
CA CYS A 294 -4.04 18.73 5.70
C CYS A 294 -4.06 19.80 6.79
N ASN A 295 -3.65 19.41 7.98
CA ASN A 295 -3.66 20.26 9.20
C ASN A 295 -2.28 20.78 9.62
N ARG A 296 -1.25 20.62 8.76
CA ARG A 296 0.10 21.08 9.03
C ARG A 296 0.62 22.04 7.95
N ASP A 297 1.58 22.85 8.34
CA ASP A 297 2.31 23.71 7.40
C ASP A 297 3.24 22.88 6.50
N SER A 298 3.44 23.33 5.25
CA SER A 298 4.31 22.65 4.27
C SER A 298 5.80 22.64 4.67
N SER A 299 6.22 23.54 5.54
CA SER A 299 7.58 23.59 6.09
C SER A 299 7.80 22.64 7.26
N THR A 300 6.71 22.14 7.86
CA THR A 300 6.77 21.22 9.00
C THR A 300 6.87 19.79 8.52
N ALA A 301 7.88 19.07 8.99
CA ALA A 301 8.03 17.64 8.70
C ALA A 301 6.83 16.85 9.25
N MET A 302 6.42 15.82 8.52
CA MET A 302 5.47 14.84 9.01
C MET A 302 6.19 13.90 9.97
N GLU A 303 5.63 13.69 11.17
CA GLU A 303 6.14 12.65 12.06
C GLU A 303 5.63 11.27 11.63
N PRO A 304 6.44 10.21 11.74
CA PRO A 304 5.97 8.86 11.50
C PRO A 304 4.88 8.49 12.52
N THR A 305 3.84 7.84 12.06
CA THR A 305 2.77 7.37 12.95
C THR A 305 3.25 6.14 13.72
N ILE A 306 3.28 6.22 15.04
CA ILE A 306 3.69 5.14 15.93
C ILE A 306 2.43 4.46 16.49
N ILE A 307 2.30 3.17 16.24
CA ILE A 307 1.19 2.34 16.71
C ILE A 307 1.59 1.70 18.03
N THR A 308 0.69 1.74 19.01
CA THR A 308 0.89 1.06 20.29
C THR A 308 0.94 -0.45 20.07
N CYS A 309 1.99 -1.11 20.52
CA CYS A 309 2.12 -2.57 20.42
C CYS A 309 1.36 -3.25 21.56
N GLN A 310 0.37 -4.09 21.25
CA GLN A 310 -0.47 -4.79 22.24
C GLN A 310 -0.70 -6.25 21.83
#